data_72018c31d115988339a052a9b798b34e
#
_entry.id   72018c31d115988339a052a9b798b34e
#
_cell.length_a   1.000
_cell.length_b   1.000
_cell.length_c   1.000
_cell.angle_alpha   90.00
_cell.angle_beta   90.00
_cell.angle_gamma   90.00
#
_symmetry.space_group_name_H-M   'P 1'
#
loop_
_entity.id
_entity.type
_entity.pdbx_description
1 polymer ?
#
loop_
_entity_poly.entity_id
_entity_poly.type
_entity_poly.pdbx_seq_one_letter_code
_entity_poly.pdbx_strand_id
1 'polypeptide(L)'
;MTPTYAKCSSVMLYNHVVILFLFPVFLQSCTSDKKIYKSDCDVNITFKKIGFTQLIDSIEDYDEQYVEVSGTYKEAKEQSALYNDSLFVDHSNKHALWINFSQDCPLYLKGTRTGLFEASDGGFTPMNNKKITIRGKINLRNTGHLGLYKGAIDRVSSVEL
;
A
#
# COMPACT_ATOMS: atom_id res chain seq x y z
N MET A 1 -21.12 52.24 -39.82
CA MET A 1 -20.64 51.18 -40.72
C MET A 1 -20.98 49.85 -40.09
N THR A 2 -22.04 49.23 -40.55
CA THR A 2 -22.59 47.97 -40.05
C THR A 2 -22.14 46.86 -40.97
N PRO A 3 -21.69 45.72 -40.47
CA PRO A 3 -21.58 44.52 -41.28
C PRO A 3 -22.80 43.64 -41.11
N THR A 4 -23.22 43.17 -42.23
CA THR A 4 -24.39 42.42 -42.61
C THR A 4 -24.35 40.99 -42.14
N TYR A 5 -25.46 40.51 -41.60
CA TYR A 5 -25.72 39.10 -41.31
C TYR A 5 -25.97 38.33 -42.59
N ALA A 6 -25.29 37.24 -42.79
CA ALA A 6 -25.64 36.21 -43.75
C ALA A 6 -26.34 35.05 -43.06
N LYS A 7 -27.61 34.93 -43.37
CA LYS A 7 -28.53 33.88 -42.98
C LYS A 7 -28.31 32.71 -43.93
N CYS A 8 -27.96 31.56 -43.43
CA CYS A 8 -28.00 30.34 -44.23
C CYS A 8 -28.96 29.34 -43.59
N SER A 9 -30.17 29.33 -44.14
CA SER A 9 -31.15 28.28 -43.92
C SER A 9 -30.91 27.23 -44.98
N SER A 10 -30.77 25.97 -44.58
CA SER A 10 -31.08 24.87 -45.42
C SER A 10 -31.46 23.69 -44.54
N VAL A 11 -32.76 23.48 -44.51
CA VAL A 11 -33.43 22.25 -44.09
C VAL A 11 -33.18 21.23 -45.18
N MET A 12 -32.59 20.10 -44.84
CA MET A 12 -32.79 18.87 -45.59
C MET A 12 -32.90 17.69 -44.62
N LEU A 13 -34.12 17.24 -44.53
CA LEU A 13 -34.44 15.89 -44.10
C LEU A 13 -33.71 14.90 -45.02
N TYR A 14 -32.99 13.94 -44.50
CA TYR A 14 -32.99 12.62 -45.07
C TYR A 14 -32.43 11.54 -44.14
N ASN A 15 -33.29 10.57 -43.90
CA ASN A 15 -33.07 9.15 -43.62
C ASN A 15 -32.21 8.70 -42.44
N HIS A 16 -32.94 7.98 -41.60
CA HIS A 16 -32.51 7.00 -40.63
C HIS A 16 -31.49 6.01 -41.19
N VAL A 17 -30.25 6.16 -40.81
CA VAL A 17 -29.37 5.01 -40.64
C VAL A 17 -28.83 5.12 -39.23
N VAL A 18 -29.47 4.41 -38.32
CA VAL A 18 -28.95 4.17 -36.97
C VAL A 18 -27.75 3.25 -37.13
N ILE A 19 -26.60 3.84 -37.39
CA ILE A 19 -25.34 3.13 -37.24
C ILE A 19 -25.06 3.18 -35.74
N LEU A 20 -25.45 2.11 -35.08
CA LEU A 20 -25.08 1.77 -33.73
C LEU A 20 -23.55 1.54 -33.75
N PHE A 21 -22.76 2.61 -33.63
CA PHE A 21 -21.35 2.51 -33.33
C PHE A 21 -21.27 1.96 -31.91
N LEU A 22 -21.20 0.65 -31.81
CA LEU A 22 -20.64 -0.05 -30.66
C LEU A 22 -19.18 0.41 -30.53
N PHE A 23 -19.00 1.55 -29.86
CA PHE A 23 -17.70 1.94 -29.35
C PHE A 23 -17.33 0.88 -28.29
N PRO A 24 -16.35 0.01 -28.54
CA PRO A 24 -15.82 -0.80 -27.46
C PRO A 24 -15.16 0.19 -26.50
N VAL A 25 -15.82 0.45 -25.37
CA VAL A 25 -15.21 1.11 -24.23
C VAL A 25 -14.13 0.14 -23.76
N PHE A 26 -12.92 0.31 -24.26
CA PHE A 26 -11.73 -0.28 -23.68
C PHE A 26 -11.60 0.35 -22.29
N LEU A 27 -12.18 -0.33 -21.31
CA LEU A 27 -11.83 -0.14 -19.91
C LEU A 27 -10.36 -0.54 -19.82
N GLN A 28 -9.46 0.40 -20.08
CA GLN A 28 -8.07 0.27 -19.71
C GLN A 28 -8.07 0.24 -18.18
N SER A 29 -8.16 -0.96 -17.66
CA SER A 29 -7.84 -1.23 -16.26
C SER A 29 -6.38 -0.81 -16.06
N CYS A 30 -6.19 0.36 -15.52
CA CYS A 30 -4.89 0.84 -15.09
C CYS A 30 -4.52 0.01 -13.86
N THR A 31 -3.98 -1.18 -14.08
CA THR A 31 -3.34 -1.94 -13.02
C THR A 31 -2.05 -1.18 -12.70
N SER A 32 -2.03 -0.44 -11.59
CA SER A 32 -0.78 0.08 -11.09
C SER A 32 0.12 -1.12 -10.81
N ASP A 33 1.28 -1.16 -11.44
CA ASP A 33 2.26 -2.22 -11.21
C ASP A 33 2.64 -2.22 -9.73
N LYS A 34 2.26 -3.27 -9.03
CA LYS A 34 2.58 -3.45 -7.61
C LYS A 34 4.09 -3.63 -7.46
N LYS A 35 4.70 -2.75 -6.68
CA LYS A 35 6.10 -2.88 -6.33
C LYS A 35 6.24 -3.81 -5.14
N ILE A 36 7.00 -4.88 -5.31
CA ILE A 36 7.24 -5.88 -4.27
C ILE A 36 8.72 -5.88 -3.91
N TYR A 37 9.02 -5.56 -2.67
CA TYR A 37 10.35 -5.68 -2.08
C TYR A 37 10.42 -6.98 -1.28
N LYS A 38 11.51 -7.72 -1.41
CA LYS A 38 11.72 -9.00 -0.72
C LYS A 38 13.12 -9.08 -0.13
N SER A 39 13.21 -9.79 0.99
CA SER A 39 14.45 -10.24 1.57
C SER A 39 14.63 -11.73 1.34
N ASP A 40 15.89 -12.17 1.32
CA ASP A 40 16.25 -13.59 1.29
C ASP A 40 16.18 -14.24 2.69
N CYS A 41 15.87 -13.47 3.73
CA CYS A 41 15.55 -14.00 5.04
C CYS A 41 14.20 -14.74 5.00
N ASP A 42 14.10 -15.85 5.68
CA ASP A 42 12.84 -16.61 5.85
C ASP A 42 12.24 -17.19 4.54
N VAL A 43 13.08 -17.65 3.62
CA VAL A 43 12.70 -18.10 2.26
C VAL A 43 11.68 -19.24 2.27
N ASN A 44 11.65 -20.08 3.29
CA ASN A 44 10.79 -21.28 3.37
C ASN A 44 9.68 -21.14 4.42
N ILE A 45 9.34 -19.92 4.83
CA ILE A 45 8.34 -19.67 5.86
C ILE A 45 6.96 -19.51 5.23
N THR A 46 5.96 -20.15 5.84
CA THR A 46 4.55 -19.91 5.51
C THR A 46 4.01 -18.78 6.35
N PHE A 47 3.43 -17.78 5.70
CA PHE A 47 2.84 -16.61 6.35
C PHE A 47 1.32 -16.78 6.48
N LYS A 48 0.79 -16.58 7.67
CA LYS A 48 -0.65 -16.58 7.90
C LYS A 48 -1.22 -15.20 7.52
N LYS A 49 -2.07 -15.17 6.51
CA LYS A 49 -2.77 -13.94 6.12
C LYS A 49 -3.84 -13.60 7.14
N ILE A 50 -3.82 -12.36 7.66
CA ILE A 50 -4.73 -11.90 8.70
C ILE A 50 -5.14 -10.43 8.47
N GLY A 51 -6.39 -10.10 8.80
CA GLY A 51 -6.86 -8.73 8.83
C GLY A 51 -6.24 -7.93 10.00
N PHE A 52 -5.97 -6.65 9.79
CA PHE A 52 -5.29 -5.82 10.78
C PHE A 52 -6.07 -5.76 12.11
N THR A 53 -7.36 -5.50 12.06
CA THR A 53 -8.22 -5.45 13.26
C THR A 53 -8.18 -6.77 14.03
N GLN A 54 -8.37 -7.89 13.34
CA GLN A 54 -8.31 -9.21 13.95
C GLN A 54 -6.95 -9.47 14.59
N LEU A 55 -5.85 -9.06 13.94
CA LEU A 55 -4.52 -9.22 14.51
C LEU A 55 -4.35 -8.41 15.79
N ILE A 56 -4.82 -7.15 15.82
CA ILE A 56 -4.71 -6.29 17.01
C ILE A 56 -5.58 -6.80 18.17
N ASP A 57 -6.79 -7.28 17.86
CA ASP A 57 -7.75 -7.75 18.88
C ASP A 57 -7.27 -9.05 19.59
N SER A 58 -6.52 -9.89 18.88
CA SER A 58 -6.05 -11.19 19.39
C SER A 58 -4.53 -11.33 19.24
N ILE A 59 -3.76 -10.26 19.44
CA ILE A 59 -2.35 -10.21 19.09
C ILE A 59 -1.51 -11.23 19.89
N GLU A 60 -1.95 -11.56 21.10
CA GLU A 60 -1.32 -12.55 21.97
C GLU A 60 -1.28 -13.95 21.33
N ASP A 61 -2.29 -14.29 20.53
CA ASP A 61 -2.37 -15.57 19.80
C ASP A 61 -1.36 -15.66 18.64
N TYR A 62 -0.80 -14.52 18.26
CA TYR A 62 0.13 -14.41 17.12
C TYR A 62 1.57 -14.13 17.53
N ASP A 63 1.88 -14.06 18.84
CA ASP A 63 3.26 -13.86 19.28
C ASP A 63 4.18 -14.93 18.70
N GLU A 64 5.33 -14.51 18.20
CA GLU A 64 6.32 -15.37 17.53
C GLU A 64 5.83 -16.04 16.22
N GLN A 65 4.60 -15.75 15.73
CA GLN A 65 4.08 -16.26 14.45
C GLN A 65 4.44 -15.36 13.29
N TYR A 66 4.59 -15.96 12.10
CA TYR A 66 4.80 -15.27 10.85
C TYR A 66 3.46 -14.91 10.18
N VAL A 67 3.24 -13.64 9.90
CA VAL A 67 1.98 -13.13 9.38
C VAL A 67 2.17 -12.31 8.10
N GLU A 68 1.10 -12.25 7.31
CA GLU A 68 0.90 -11.28 6.23
C GLU A 68 -0.25 -10.36 6.64
N VAL A 69 0.01 -9.08 6.76
CA VAL A 69 -0.98 -8.08 7.17
C VAL A 69 -0.86 -6.82 6.32
N SER A 70 -2.00 -6.16 6.06
CA SER A 70 -2.06 -4.89 5.33
C SER A 70 -2.50 -3.76 6.25
N GLY A 71 -1.94 -2.58 6.02
CA GLY A 71 -2.29 -1.37 6.75
C GLY A 71 -1.65 -0.13 6.12
N THR A 72 -1.86 1.02 6.71
CA THR A 72 -1.22 2.27 6.31
C THR A 72 0.10 2.44 7.06
N TYR A 73 1.20 2.47 6.34
CA TYR A 73 2.51 2.71 6.92
C TYR A 73 2.73 4.21 7.15
N LYS A 74 3.26 4.54 8.32
CA LYS A 74 3.66 5.92 8.66
C LYS A 74 5.10 5.93 9.14
N GLU A 75 5.86 6.88 8.61
CA GLU A 75 7.25 7.14 8.93
C GLU A 75 7.44 8.59 9.32
N ALA A 76 8.13 8.81 10.43
CA ALA A 76 8.60 10.11 10.89
C ALA A 76 9.89 9.91 11.73
N LYS A 77 10.44 10.99 12.26
CA LYS A 77 11.49 10.87 13.26
C LYS A 77 10.97 10.01 14.42
N GLU A 78 11.68 8.93 14.73
CA GLU A 78 11.29 8.00 15.80
C GLU A 78 9.93 7.28 15.58
N GLN A 79 9.46 7.22 14.34
CA GLN A 79 8.24 6.50 13.97
C GLN A 79 8.48 5.63 12.74
N SER A 80 8.14 4.34 12.87
CA SER A 80 8.10 3.35 11.79
C SER A 80 7.00 2.37 12.14
N ALA A 81 5.77 2.62 11.68
CA ALA A 81 4.64 1.86 12.18
C ALA A 81 3.53 1.63 11.15
N LEU A 82 2.82 0.52 11.32
CA LEU A 82 1.65 0.14 10.55
C LEU A 82 0.39 0.42 11.36
N TYR A 83 -0.54 1.13 10.74
CA TYR A 83 -1.84 1.49 11.30
C TYR A 83 -2.96 0.82 10.52
N ASN A 84 -4.11 0.68 11.17
CA ASN A 84 -5.32 0.28 10.47
C ASN A 84 -5.66 1.31 9.38
N ASP A 85 -6.07 0.83 8.20
CA ASP A 85 -6.47 1.65 7.07
C ASP A 85 -7.96 2.02 7.07
N SER A 86 -8.72 1.57 8.06
CA SER A 86 -10.12 1.93 8.24
C SER A 86 -10.29 3.38 8.69
N LEU A 87 -11.18 4.11 8.04
CA LEU A 87 -11.52 5.50 8.40
C LEU A 87 -12.21 5.62 9.77
N PHE A 88 -12.71 4.50 10.31
CA PHE A 88 -13.49 4.46 11.55
C PHE A 88 -12.72 3.92 12.74
N VAL A 89 -11.41 3.67 12.58
CA VAL A 89 -10.59 3.08 13.64
C VAL A 89 -9.69 4.15 14.26
N ASP A 90 -9.53 4.04 15.58
CA ASP A 90 -8.53 4.80 16.31
C ASP A 90 -7.12 4.56 15.73
N HIS A 91 -6.49 5.62 15.26
CA HIS A 91 -5.13 5.62 14.75
C HIS A 91 -4.10 5.89 15.85
N SER A 92 -4.42 5.59 17.10
CA SER A 92 -3.47 5.70 18.20
C SER A 92 -2.36 4.65 18.07
N ASN A 93 -1.19 4.97 18.62
CA ASN A 93 -0.06 4.04 18.65
C ASN A 93 -0.39 2.75 19.41
N LYS A 94 -1.33 2.80 20.37
CA LYS A 94 -1.80 1.62 21.13
C LYS A 94 -2.50 0.57 20.27
N HIS A 95 -2.97 0.95 19.09
CA HIS A 95 -3.60 0.06 18.10
C HIS A 95 -2.76 -0.03 16.81
N ALA A 96 -1.49 0.26 16.90
CA ALA A 96 -0.54 0.17 15.80
C ALA A 96 0.56 -0.85 16.09
N LEU A 97 1.21 -1.32 15.04
CA LEU A 97 2.35 -2.22 15.11
C LEU A 97 3.62 -1.50 14.68
N TRP A 98 4.63 -1.52 15.52
CA TRP A 98 5.96 -1.07 15.14
C TRP A 98 6.52 -1.94 14.03
N ILE A 99 7.14 -1.36 13.02
CA ILE A 99 7.82 -2.11 11.97
C ILE A 99 9.31 -2.01 12.20
N ASN A 100 9.91 -3.15 12.51
CA ASN A 100 11.33 -3.25 12.76
C ASN A 100 12.07 -3.74 11.52
N PHE A 101 12.50 -2.80 10.69
CA PHE A 101 13.35 -3.12 9.54
C PHE A 101 14.78 -3.40 10.02
N SER A 102 15.30 -4.57 9.69
CA SER A 102 16.65 -4.98 10.05
C SER A 102 17.60 -4.89 8.86
N GLN A 103 18.80 -4.40 9.11
CA GLN A 103 19.89 -4.43 8.13
C GLN A 103 20.34 -5.86 7.79
N ASP A 104 20.12 -6.81 8.71
CA ASP A 104 20.43 -8.22 8.48
C ASP A 104 19.47 -8.89 7.49
N CYS A 105 18.30 -8.27 7.23
CA CYS A 105 17.29 -8.73 6.28
C CYS A 105 16.94 -7.62 5.28
N PRO A 106 17.88 -7.24 4.40
CA PRO A 106 17.65 -6.14 3.46
C PRO A 106 16.56 -6.50 2.45
N LEU A 107 15.74 -5.50 2.13
CA LEU A 107 14.60 -5.64 1.22
C LEU A 107 14.96 -5.04 -0.13
N TYR A 108 14.94 -5.86 -1.18
CA TYR A 108 15.23 -5.43 -2.55
C TYR A 108 13.99 -5.52 -3.44
N LEU A 109 13.83 -4.56 -4.34
CA LEU A 109 12.78 -4.59 -5.35
C LEU A 109 12.95 -5.86 -6.22
N LYS A 110 11.87 -6.63 -6.32
CA LYS A 110 11.86 -7.93 -7.01
C LYS A 110 12.48 -7.83 -8.42
N GLY A 111 13.47 -8.64 -8.67
CA GLY A 111 14.20 -8.68 -9.96
C GLY A 111 15.29 -7.60 -10.12
N THR A 112 15.58 -6.83 -9.07
CA THR A 112 16.63 -5.80 -9.06
C THR A 112 17.50 -5.94 -7.81
N ARG A 113 18.49 -5.03 -7.68
CA ARG A 113 19.27 -4.84 -6.45
C ARG A 113 18.95 -3.52 -5.76
N THR A 114 17.89 -2.83 -6.17
CA THR A 114 17.48 -1.57 -5.58
C THR A 114 16.82 -1.82 -4.22
N GLY A 115 17.40 -1.34 -3.16
CA GLY A 115 16.89 -1.47 -1.79
C GLY A 115 15.67 -0.58 -1.54
N LEU A 116 14.82 -0.98 -0.57
CA LEU A 116 13.63 -0.22 -0.20
C LEU A 116 13.96 1.20 0.27
N PHE A 117 15.14 1.39 0.89
CA PHE A 117 15.57 2.66 1.49
C PHE A 117 16.67 3.39 0.69
N GLU A 118 17.08 2.87 -0.47
CA GLU A 118 18.20 3.46 -1.25
C GLU A 118 17.83 4.74 -2.01
N ALA A 119 16.57 5.00 -2.23
CA ALA A 119 16.13 6.06 -3.16
C ALA A 119 15.87 7.42 -2.49
N SER A 120 16.22 7.62 -1.24
CA SER A 120 15.85 8.87 -0.57
C SER A 120 17.06 9.75 -0.29
N ASP A 121 17.17 10.86 -1.00
CA ASP A 121 18.09 11.98 -0.72
C ASP A 121 17.79 12.63 0.66
N GLY A 122 17.76 11.82 1.73
CA GLY A 122 17.41 12.25 3.08
C GLY A 122 15.90 12.45 3.34
N GLY A 123 15.04 12.07 2.39
CA GLY A 123 13.58 12.12 2.53
C GLY A 123 12.99 10.84 3.11
N PHE A 124 11.68 10.86 3.32
CA PHE A 124 10.90 9.69 3.75
C PHE A 124 10.86 8.63 2.65
N THR A 125 10.70 7.37 3.07
CA THR A 125 10.57 6.25 2.15
C THR A 125 9.36 6.41 1.22
N PRO A 126 9.39 5.83 0.02
CA PRO A 126 8.28 5.96 -0.93
C PRO A 126 6.99 5.29 -0.44
N MET A 127 7.01 4.57 0.68
CA MET A 127 5.83 3.93 1.28
C MET A 127 5.16 4.76 2.38
N ASN A 128 5.75 5.89 2.81
CA ASN A 128 5.16 6.73 3.84
C ASN A 128 3.74 7.20 3.45
N ASN A 129 2.78 7.07 4.39
CA ASN A 129 1.35 7.35 4.21
C ASN A 129 0.66 6.52 3.10
N LYS A 130 1.23 5.37 2.73
CA LYS A 130 0.62 4.46 1.77
C LYS A 130 0.08 3.22 2.46
N LYS A 131 -0.94 2.63 1.84
CA LYS A 131 -1.38 1.28 2.17
C LYS A 131 -0.33 0.31 1.65
N ILE A 132 0.18 -0.52 2.54
CA ILE A 132 1.14 -1.57 2.20
C ILE A 132 0.68 -2.92 2.71
N THR A 133 1.18 -3.99 2.11
CA THR A 133 1.11 -5.34 2.68
C THR A 133 2.49 -5.76 3.10
N ILE A 134 2.62 -6.19 4.35
CA ILE A 134 3.90 -6.57 4.95
C ILE A 134 3.87 -8.03 5.42
N ARG A 135 4.99 -8.71 5.29
CA ARG A 135 5.23 -10.05 5.83
C ARG A 135 6.37 -9.99 6.83
N GLY A 136 6.16 -10.55 8.01
CA GLY A 136 7.15 -10.61 9.06
C GLY A 136 6.65 -11.40 10.26
N LYS A 137 7.41 -11.36 11.34
CA LYS A 137 7.15 -12.12 12.56
C LYS A 137 6.62 -11.19 13.65
N ILE A 138 5.51 -11.53 14.29
CA ILE A 138 5.00 -10.79 15.43
C ILE A 138 5.91 -10.97 16.63
N ASN A 139 6.19 -9.88 17.33
CA ASN A 139 6.98 -9.87 18.56
C ASN A 139 6.34 -8.91 19.57
N LEU A 140 5.74 -9.45 20.62
CA LEU A 140 5.10 -8.66 21.67
C LEU A 140 6.09 -8.06 22.67
N ARG A 141 7.32 -8.58 22.71
CA ARG A 141 8.38 -8.02 23.59
C ARG A 141 8.98 -6.75 23.00
N ASN A 142 8.82 -6.54 21.69
CA ASN A 142 9.21 -5.32 21.02
C ASN A 142 7.99 -4.43 20.83
N THR A 143 7.90 -3.35 21.58
CA THR A 143 6.80 -2.38 21.52
C THR A 143 7.25 -1.05 20.91
N GLY A 144 8.32 -1.08 20.13
CA GLY A 144 8.84 0.05 19.38
C GLY A 144 9.40 1.19 20.24
N HIS A 145 9.46 2.36 19.64
CA HIS A 145 10.00 3.56 20.32
C HIS A 145 9.18 3.90 21.57
N LEU A 146 9.86 4.05 22.70
CA LEU A 146 9.28 4.35 24.02
C LEU A 146 8.21 3.35 24.51
N GLY A 147 8.09 2.16 23.92
CA GLY A 147 7.08 1.19 24.35
C GLY A 147 5.64 1.59 24.03
N LEU A 148 5.42 2.39 22.98
CA LEU A 148 4.11 3.01 22.70
C LEU A 148 3.18 2.14 21.87
N TYR A 149 3.70 1.10 21.21
CA TYR A 149 2.97 0.28 20.25
C TYR A 149 2.44 -1.01 20.87
N LYS A 150 1.41 -1.58 20.27
CA LYS A 150 0.80 -2.84 20.73
C LYS A 150 1.76 -4.04 20.64
N GLY A 151 2.70 -3.98 19.72
CA GLY A 151 3.73 -4.97 19.44
C GLY A 151 4.52 -4.55 18.21
N ALA A 152 5.37 -5.42 17.70
CA ALA A 152 6.12 -5.16 16.48
C ALA A 152 5.96 -6.28 15.44
N ILE A 153 6.27 -5.92 14.20
CA ILE A 153 6.57 -6.86 13.13
C ILE A 153 8.08 -6.84 12.95
N ASP A 154 8.74 -7.87 13.40
CA ASP A 154 10.17 -8.11 13.24
C ASP A 154 10.42 -9.00 12.01
N ARG A 155 11.69 -9.16 11.60
CA ARG A 155 12.09 -10.04 10.49
C ARG A 155 11.24 -9.80 9.24
N VAL A 156 11.10 -8.55 8.86
CA VAL A 156 10.33 -8.18 7.67
C VAL A 156 10.98 -8.81 6.44
N SER A 157 10.24 -9.70 5.78
CA SER A 157 10.73 -10.44 4.62
C SER A 157 10.09 -10.02 3.30
N SER A 158 8.98 -9.25 3.35
CA SER A 158 8.36 -8.68 2.14
C SER A 158 7.55 -7.43 2.47
N VAL A 159 7.61 -6.46 1.54
CA VAL A 159 6.74 -5.28 1.50
C VAL A 159 6.18 -5.14 0.08
N GLU A 160 4.86 -5.03 -0.04
CA GLU A 160 4.13 -4.79 -1.28
C GLU A 160 3.45 -3.40 -1.20
N LEU A 161 3.69 -2.56 -2.23
CA LEU A 161 3.19 -1.20 -2.39
C LEU A 161 2.11 -1.11 -3.47
#